data_103ac66e6b473eb990f16be0bda2e93b
#
_entry.id   103ac66e6b473eb990f16be0bda2e93b
#
_cell.length_a   1.000
_cell.length_b   1.000
_cell.length_c   1.000
_cell.angle_alpha   90.00
_cell.angle_beta   90.00
_cell.angle_gamma   90.00
#
_symmetry.space_group_name_H-M   'P 1'
#
loop_
_entity.id
_entity.type
_entity.pdbx_description
1 polymer ?
#
loop_
_entity_poly.entity_id
_entity_poly.type
_entity_poly.pdbx_seq_one_letter_code
_entity_poly.pdbx_strand_id
1 'polypeptide(L)'
;ESEMKIKNVIFENKQYFETIGKIHKSDQLSVMDAYRINRLVKKLNELNTEYDELKQKIFTQYGTPGEKEGTYEVGSENREAFAGEYNDLISIEHDLETEMLVFPSKLEDGFSAADLSIMELFFDLSGLEPEEKPKDEPDITPTEKETE
;
A
#
# COMPACT_ATOMS: atom_id res chain seq x y z
N GLU A 1 19.90 5.33 -6.87
CA GLU A 1 19.05 4.45 -7.21
C GLU A 1 18.22 3.98 -6.14
N SER A 2 16.98 3.98 -6.30
CA SER A 2 16.08 3.57 -5.29
C SER A 2 15.73 2.16 -5.48
N GLU A 3 15.83 1.41 -4.43
CA GLU A 3 15.36 0.06 -4.41
C GLU A 3 14.01 0.05 -3.76
N MET A 4 13.12 -0.77 -4.30
CA MET A 4 11.79 -0.86 -3.79
C MET A 4 11.71 -2.03 -2.83
N LYS A 5 11.50 -1.73 -1.56
CA LYS A 5 11.43 -2.76 -0.53
C LYS A 5 10.14 -2.59 0.25
N ILE A 6 9.53 -3.69 0.60
CA ILE A 6 8.33 -3.67 1.42
C ILE A 6 8.43 -4.73 2.51
N LYS A 7 7.67 -4.54 3.56
CA LYS A 7 7.56 -5.54 4.60
C LYS A 7 6.19 -6.17 4.55
N ASN A 8 6.12 -7.41 5.02
CA ASN A 8 4.85 -8.14 4.99
C ASN A 8 3.72 -7.41 5.69
N VAL A 9 4.05 -6.52 6.63
CA VAL A 9 2.99 -5.81 7.35
C VAL A 9 2.11 -5.00 6.43
N ILE A 10 2.59 -4.65 5.23
CA ILE A 10 1.78 -3.91 4.28
C ILE A 10 0.52 -4.70 3.89
N PHE A 11 0.59 -6.03 3.96
CA PHE A 11 -0.55 -6.86 3.58
C PHE A 11 -1.64 -6.89 4.64
N GLU A 12 -1.40 -6.25 5.78
CA GLU A 12 -2.45 -6.04 6.76
C GLU A 12 -3.10 -4.68 6.63
N ASN A 13 -2.67 -3.90 5.66
CA ASN A 13 -3.13 -2.53 5.49
C ASN A 13 -4.24 -2.48 4.46
N LYS A 14 -5.44 -2.17 4.92
CA LYS A 14 -6.59 -2.10 4.04
C LYS A 14 -6.43 -1.03 2.97
N GLN A 15 -5.83 0.09 3.35
CA GLN A 15 -5.62 1.18 2.40
C GLN A 15 -4.72 0.74 1.24
N TYR A 16 -3.74 -0.13 1.54
CA TYR A 16 -2.88 -0.65 0.49
C TYR A 16 -3.71 -1.34 -0.59
N PHE A 17 -4.63 -2.22 -0.19
CA PHE A 17 -5.42 -2.96 -1.17
C PHE A 17 -6.31 -2.04 -1.97
N GLU A 18 -6.90 -1.04 -1.31
CA GLU A 18 -7.76 -0.11 -2.02
C GLU A 18 -6.98 0.70 -3.03
N THR A 19 -5.81 1.19 -2.63
CA THR A 19 -5.00 2.02 -3.50
C THR A 19 -4.46 1.24 -4.68
N ILE A 20 -3.93 0.05 -4.43
CA ILE A 20 -3.41 -0.77 -5.51
C ILE A 20 -4.51 -1.14 -6.48
N GLY A 21 -5.71 -1.40 -5.98
CA GLY A 21 -6.85 -1.68 -6.84
C GLY A 21 -7.18 -0.52 -7.75
N LYS A 22 -7.15 0.69 -7.20
CA LYS A 22 -7.42 1.88 -8.01
C LYS A 22 -6.40 2.04 -9.12
N ILE A 23 -5.12 1.88 -8.76
CA ILE A 23 -4.06 2.04 -9.75
C ILE A 23 -4.19 0.99 -10.84
N HIS A 24 -4.46 -0.24 -10.44
CA HIS A 24 -4.56 -1.33 -11.39
C HIS A 24 -5.71 -1.17 -12.36
N LYS A 25 -6.76 -0.47 -11.95
CA LYS A 25 -7.93 -0.28 -12.79
C LYS A 25 -7.92 1.04 -13.55
N SER A 26 -6.90 1.86 -13.34
CA SER A 26 -6.85 3.16 -13.96
C SER A 26 -6.74 3.03 -15.48
N ASP A 27 -7.55 3.79 -16.21
CA ASP A 27 -7.45 3.80 -17.67
C ASP A 27 -6.80 5.08 -18.17
N GLN A 28 -6.10 5.79 -17.26
CA GLN A 28 -5.32 6.95 -17.64
C GLN A 28 -3.87 6.61 -17.97
N LEU A 29 -3.53 5.34 -17.92
CA LEU A 29 -2.16 4.91 -18.04
C LEU A 29 -1.81 4.62 -19.50
N SER A 30 -0.59 4.95 -19.88
CA SER A 30 -0.08 4.51 -21.16
C SER A 30 0.06 2.99 -21.14
N VAL A 31 0.22 2.40 -22.34
CA VAL A 31 0.38 0.95 -22.42
C VAL A 31 1.61 0.49 -21.65
N MET A 32 2.72 1.24 -21.75
CA MET A 32 3.92 0.85 -21.04
C MET A 32 3.77 0.96 -19.53
N ASP A 33 3.11 2.03 -19.09
CA ASP A 33 2.88 2.18 -17.65
C ASP A 33 1.98 1.07 -17.13
N ALA A 34 0.93 0.78 -17.87
CA ALA A 34 0.02 -0.30 -17.48
C ALA A 34 0.75 -1.63 -17.41
N TYR A 35 1.66 -1.88 -18.34
CA TYR A 35 2.43 -3.10 -18.35
C TYR A 35 3.30 -3.20 -17.10
N ARG A 36 4.00 -2.12 -16.77
CA ARG A 36 4.89 -2.12 -15.62
C ARG A 36 4.11 -2.27 -14.32
N ILE A 37 2.99 -1.59 -14.23
CA ILE A 37 2.16 -1.68 -13.04
C ILE A 37 1.59 -3.08 -12.91
N ASN A 38 1.19 -3.68 -14.01
CA ASN A 38 0.67 -5.03 -13.95
C ASN A 38 1.72 -6.01 -13.44
N ARG A 39 2.96 -5.85 -13.87
CA ARG A 39 4.03 -6.71 -13.37
C ARG A 39 4.26 -6.52 -11.88
N LEU A 40 4.23 -5.27 -11.44
CA LEU A 40 4.37 -4.99 -10.02
C LEU A 40 3.25 -5.62 -9.22
N VAL A 41 2.03 -5.48 -9.69
CA VAL A 41 0.88 -6.03 -8.98
C VAL A 41 0.97 -7.55 -8.92
N LYS A 42 1.42 -8.18 -9.99
CA LYS A 42 1.59 -9.64 -9.95
C LYS A 42 2.61 -10.06 -8.90
N LYS A 43 3.72 -9.35 -8.83
CA LYS A 43 4.72 -9.66 -7.82
C LYS A 43 4.18 -9.46 -6.42
N LEU A 44 3.46 -8.37 -6.22
CA LEU A 44 2.87 -8.11 -4.91
C LEU A 44 1.85 -9.18 -4.53
N ASN A 45 1.08 -9.64 -5.50
CA ASN A 45 0.10 -10.69 -5.20
C ASN A 45 0.77 -12.01 -4.84
N GLU A 46 1.90 -12.32 -5.49
CA GLU A 46 2.65 -13.52 -5.13
C GLU A 46 3.14 -13.43 -3.69
N LEU A 47 3.68 -12.28 -3.32
CA LEU A 47 4.17 -12.10 -1.95
C LEU A 47 3.04 -12.14 -0.94
N ASN A 48 1.89 -11.59 -1.31
CA ASN A 48 0.74 -11.62 -0.43
C ASN A 48 0.25 -13.05 -0.21
N THR A 49 0.25 -13.85 -1.27
CA THR A 49 -0.16 -15.25 -1.15
C THR A 49 0.78 -16.01 -0.22
N GLU A 50 2.08 -15.80 -0.38
CA GLU A 50 3.05 -16.41 0.52
C GLU A 50 2.81 -16.00 1.96
N TYR A 51 2.56 -14.71 2.15
CA TYR A 51 2.30 -14.19 3.49
C TYR A 51 1.07 -14.85 4.09
N ASP A 52 0.00 -14.96 3.32
CA ASP A 52 -1.22 -15.57 3.81
C ASP A 52 -1.01 -17.02 4.20
N GLU A 53 -0.23 -17.75 3.41
CA GLU A 53 0.04 -19.14 3.72
C GLU A 53 0.82 -19.29 5.02
N LEU A 54 1.82 -18.45 5.21
CA LEU A 54 2.62 -18.50 6.43
C LEU A 54 1.80 -18.06 7.63
N LYS A 55 0.97 -17.06 7.44
CA LYS A 55 0.09 -16.58 8.49
C LYS A 55 -0.87 -17.69 8.93
N GLN A 56 -1.44 -18.38 7.97
CA GLN A 56 -2.34 -19.47 8.26
C GLN A 56 -1.62 -20.59 9.03
N LYS A 57 -0.37 -20.83 8.68
CA LYS A 57 0.42 -21.83 9.35
C LYS A 57 0.62 -21.50 10.82
N ILE A 58 0.90 -20.22 11.10
CA ILE A 58 1.08 -19.77 12.47
C ILE A 58 -0.23 -19.92 13.25
N PHE A 59 -1.34 -19.54 12.63
CA PHE A 59 -2.64 -19.66 13.28
C PHE A 59 -2.95 -21.11 13.62
N THR A 60 -2.69 -22.04 12.70
CA THR A 60 -2.99 -23.44 12.98
C THR A 60 -2.03 -24.05 13.96
N GLN A 61 -0.80 -23.54 14.01
CA GLN A 61 0.17 -24.09 14.94
C GLN A 61 -0.12 -23.70 16.39
N TYR A 62 -0.52 -22.45 16.60
CA TYR A 62 -0.65 -21.91 17.95
C TYR A 62 -2.08 -21.70 18.39
N GLY A 63 -3.02 -21.73 17.47
CA GLY A 63 -4.40 -21.44 17.79
C GLY A 63 -5.30 -22.63 17.56
N THR A 64 -6.54 -22.48 18.00
CA THR A 64 -7.57 -23.46 17.72
C THR A 64 -8.70 -22.75 16.99
N PRO A 65 -9.47 -23.46 16.17
CA PRO A 65 -10.56 -22.80 15.46
C PRO A 65 -11.53 -22.14 16.43
N GLY A 66 -11.90 -20.91 16.10
CA GLY A 66 -12.86 -20.17 16.89
C GLY A 66 -14.27 -20.55 16.50
N GLU A 67 -15.23 -19.89 17.15
CA GLU A 67 -16.62 -20.17 16.89
C GLU A 67 -17.00 -19.80 15.47
N LYS A 68 -16.47 -18.70 14.98
CA LYS A 68 -16.75 -18.29 13.62
C LYS A 68 -15.77 -18.94 12.68
N GLU A 69 -16.27 -19.33 11.53
CA GLU A 69 -15.44 -19.92 10.52
C GLU A 69 -14.33 -18.95 10.14
N GLY A 70 -13.12 -19.45 10.03
CA GLY A 70 -11.99 -18.61 9.64
C GLY A 70 -11.33 -17.87 10.78
N THR A 71 -11.82 -18.03 12.01
CA THR A 71 -11.20 -17.36 13.15
C THR A 71 -10.45 -18.39 14.00
N TYR A 72 -9.51 -17.88 14.80
CA TYR A 72 -8.70 -18.71 15.65
C TYR A 72 -8.58 -18.06 17.02
N GLU A 73 -8.45 -18.90 18.02
CA GLU A 73 -8.21 -18.44 19.39
C GLU A 73 -6.87 -18.98 19.83
N VAL A 74 -6.06 -18.11 20.42
CA VAL A 74 -4.74 -18.49 20.90
C VAL A 74 -4.79 -18.50 22.42
N GLY A 75 -4.56 -19.66 23.00
CA GLY A 75 -4.56 -19.79 24.45
C GLY A 75 -3.40 -19.06 25.10
N SER A 76 -3.55 -18.79 26.39
CA SER A 76 -2.54 -17.99 27.09
C SER A 76 -1.17 -18.67 27.06
N GLU A 77 -1.13 -19.99 27.05
CA GLU A 77 0.15 -20.69 27.06
C GLU A 77 0.91 -20.54 25.74
N ASN A 78 0.20 -20.25 24.64
CA ASN A 78 0.83 -20.10 23.35
C ASN A 78 0.96 -18.65 22.91
N ARG A 79 0.45 -17.73 23.72
CA ARG A 79 0.33 -16.34 23.26
C ARG A 79 1.68 -15.70 22.97
N GLU A 80 2.64 -15.96 23.83
CA GLU A 80 3.95 -15.36 23.64
C GLU A 80 4.65 -15.91 22.41
N ALA A 81 4.60 -17.22 22.22
CA ALA A 81 5.22 -17.84 21.04
C ALA A 81 4.52 -17.37 19.77
N PHE A 82 3.19 -17.31 19.80
CA PHE A 82 2.42 -16.83 18.66
C PHE A 82 2.84 -15.40 18.30
N ALA A 83 2.90 -14.52 19.30
CA ALA A 83 3.24 -13.13 19.05
C ALA A 83 4.63 -12.99 18.46
N GLY A 84 5.58 -13.78 18.96
CA GLY A 84 6.93 -13.74 18.45
C GLY A 84 7.01 -14.14 16.99
N GLU A 85 6.37 -15.26 16.64
CA GLU A 85 6.39 -15.71 15.26
C GLU A 85 5.63 -14.79 14.34
N TYR A 86 4.52 -14.26 14.82
CA TYR A 86 3.74 -13.34 14.01
C TYR A 86 4.53 -12.05 13.75
N ASN A 87 5.19 -11.52 14.78
CA ASN A 87 6.01 -10.34 14.61
C ASN A 87 7.15 -10.58 13.64
N ASP A 88 7.77 -11.76 13.71
CA ASP A 88 8.81 -12.10 12.76
C ASP A 88 8.26 -12.10 11.35
N LEU A 89 7.07 -12.67 11.17
CA LEU A 89 6.48 -12.77 9.84
C LEU A 89 6.18 -11.41 9.25
N ILE A 90 5.55 -10.53 10.03
CA ILE A 90 5.17 -9.22 9.48
C ILE A 90 6.38 -8.32 9.25
N SER A 91 7.51 -8.67 9.85
CA SER A 91 8.73 -7.87 9.71
C SER A 91 9.60 -8.31 8.55
N ILE A 92 9.27 -9.43 7.88
CA ILE A 92 10.07 -9.87 6.74
C ILE A 92 10.01 -8.82 5.66
N GLU A 93 11.20 -8.46 5.18
CA GLU A 93 11.33 -7.44 4.16
C GLU A 93 11.60 -8.10 2.83
N HIS A 94 10.94 -7.61 1.79
CA HIS A 94 11.11 -8.11 0.44
C HIS A 94 11.71 -7.04 -0.43
N ASP A 95 12.70 -7.43 -1.22
CA ASP A 95 13.27 -6.57 -2.24
C ASP A 95 12.54 -6.91 -3.53
N LEU A 96 11.85 -5.95 -4.11
CA LEU A 96 11.06 -6.20 -5.30
C LEU A 96 11.92 -6.26 -6.56
N GLU A 97 13.22 -5.95 -6.40
CA GLU A 97 14.21 -6.11 -7.48
C GLU A 97 13.81 -5.31 -8.71
N THR A 98 13.24 -4.17 -8.48
CA THR A 98 12.86 -3.27 -9.56
C THR A 98 12.98 -1.86 -9.04
N GLU A 99 13.17 -0.94 -9.96
CA GLU A 99 13.23 0.45 -9.58
C GLU A 99 11.83 0.99 -9.39
N MET A 100 11.72 2.04 -8.59
CA MET A 100 10.45 2.70 -8.45
C MET A 100 10.00 3.23 -9.79
N LEU A 101 8.73 2.99 -10.07
CA LEU A 101 8.15 3.47 -11.32
C LEU A 101 7.83 4.95 -11.18
N VAL A 102 8.06 5.68 -12.27
CA VAL A 102 7.67 7.09 -12.28
C VAL A 102 6.19 7.14 -12.63
N PHE A 103 5.42 7.71 -11.74
CA PHE A 103 3.99 7.77 -11.95
C PHE A 103 3.68 8.84 -13.01
N PRO A 104 2.62 8.67 -13.79
CA PRO A 104 2.24 9.68 -14.76
C PRO A 104 2.04 11.03 -14.11
N SER A 105 2.20 12.08 -14.89
CA SER A 105 2.20 13.44 -14.36
C SER A 105 0.86 13.89 -13.83
N LYS A 106 -0.21 13.16 -14.13
CA LYS A 106 -1.54 13.51 -13.65
C LYS A 106 -2.20 12.34 -13.00
N LEU A 107 -2.94 12.64 -11.94
CA LEU A 107 -3.79 11.63 -11.31
C LEU A 107 -5.21 11.89 -11.71
N GLU A 108 -5.94 10.83 -11.97
CA GLU A 108 -7.37 10.98 -12.17
C GLU A 108 -8.04 11.21 -10.84
N ASP A 109 -9.26 11.66 -10.89
CA ASP A 109 -10.04 11.88 -9.68
C ASP A 109 -10.20 10.57 -8.93
N GLY A 110 -10.38 10.68 -7.64
CA GLY A 110 -10.64 9.50 -6.83
C GLY A 110 -9.49 9.06 -5.95
N PHE A 111 -8.33 9.69 -6.09
CA PHE A 111 -7.21 9.37 -5.21
C PHE A 111 -7.18 10.34 -4.04
N SER A 112 -7.06 9.79 -2.85
CA SER A 112 -7.04 10.57 -1.62
C SER A 112 -5.61 10.73 -1.12
N ALA A 113 -5.45 11.54 -0.06
CA ALA A 113 -4.15 11.66 0.57
C ALA A 113 -3.68 10.31 1.11
N ALA A 114 -4.60 9.50 1.61
CA ALA A 114 -4.24 8.17 2.09
C ALA A 114 -3.73 7.30 0.94
N ASP A 115 -4.36 7.43 -0.23
CA ASP A 115 -3.86 6.72 -1.41
C ASP A 115 -2.45 7.16 -1.75
N LEU A 116 -2.17 8.45 -1.68
CA LEU A 116 -0.84 8.94 -2.02
C LEU A 116 0.21 8.41 -1.06
N SER A 117 -0.14 8.25 0.21
CA SER A 117 0.80 7.68 1.18
C SER A 117 1.20 6.26 0.80
N ILE A 118 0.26 5.48 0.30
CA ILE A 118 0.58 4.14 -0.16
C ILE A 118 1.38 4.19 -1.45
N MET A 119 1.01 5.09 -2.36
CA MET A 119 1.66 5.17 -3.65
C MET A 119 3.13 5.53 -3.53
N GLU A 120 3.48 6.31 -2.50
CA GLU A 120 4.89 6.67 -2.29
C GLU A 120 5.79 5.47 -2.10
N LEU A 121 5.23 4.35 -1.64
CA LEU A 121 6.03 3.16 -1.42
C LEU A 121 6.48 2.50 -2.72
N PHE A 122 5.76 2.74 -3.80
CA PHE A 122 5.98 2.03 -5.05
C PHE A 122 6.29 2.93 -6.22
N PHE A 123 6.00 4.21 -6.10
CA PHE A 123 6.11 5.11 -7.23
C PHE A 123 6.86 6.37 -6.86
N ASP A 124 7.61 6.87 -7.84
CA ASP A 124 8.22 8.17 -7.71
C ASP A 124 7.17 9.19 -8.11
N LEU A 125 6.69 9.96 -7.14
CA LEU A 125 5.63 10.92 -7.37
C LEU A 125 6.15 12.31 -7.64
N SER A 126 7.47 12.48 -7.73
CA SER A 126 8.04 13.81 -7.89
C SER A 126 7.62 14.46 -9.19
N GLY A 127 7.19 13.67 -10.18
CA GLY A 127 6.75 14.22 -11.45
C GLY A 127 5.31 14.64 -11.48
N LEU A 128 4.55 14.39 -10.39
CA LEU A 128 3.17 14.83 -10.39
C LEU A 128 3.07 16.33 -10.32
N GLU A 129 2.16 16.86 -11.10
CA GLU A 129 1.92 18.28 -11.04
C GLU A 129 1.09 18.62 -9.85
N PRO A 130 1.42 19.69 -9.12
CA PRO A 130 0.55 20.09 -8.03
C PRO A 130 -0.79 20.50 -8.59
N GLU A 131 -1.80 20.28 -7.78
CA GLU A 131 -3.09 20.78 -8.16
C GLU A 131 -2.99 22.27 -8.21
N GLU A 132 -3.52 22.81 -9.07
CA GLU A 132 -3.34 24.15 -9.19
C GLU A 132 -3.81 24.93 -8.19
N LYS A 133 -3.55 25.13 -7.67
CA LYS A 133 -3.84 25.53 -6.69
C LYS A 133 -4.01 26.63 -6.59
N PRO A 134 -4.24 26.65 -6.84
CA PRO A 134 -4.37 27.40 -6.77
C PRO A 134 -4.27 28.16 -6.26
N LYS A 135 -4.00 28.19 -6.54
CA LYS A 135 -3.92 28.75 -6.15
C LYS A 135 -4.20 29.50 -5.66
N ASP A 136 -4.13 29.19 -5.57
CA ASP A 136 -4.37 29.86 -5.15
C ASP A 136 -4.51 30.49 -4.53
N GLU A 137 -4.33 30.39 -4.57
CA GLU A 137 -4.35 30.97 -4.00
C GLU A 137 -4.52 31.71 -3.47
N PRO A 138 -4.43 32.01 -3.57
CA PRO A 138 -4.53 32.85 -2.96
C PRO A 138 -4.97 33.53 -2.67
N ASP A 139 -4.80 33.43 -2.80
CA ASP A 139 -5.24 34.18 -2.43
C ASP A 139 -5.66 34.72 -1.90
N ILE A 140 -5.47 34.77 -1.95
CA ILE A 140 -5.83 35.38 -1.39
C ILE A 140 -6.03 36.19 -0.96
N THR A 141 -5.81 36.36 -1.13
CA THR A 141 -6.00 37.22 -0.67
C THR A 141 -6.40 37.96 -0.37
N PRO A 142 -6.36 38.24 -0.45
CA PRO A 142 -6.77 39.07 0.03
C PRO A 142 -7.24 39.83 0.20
N THR A 143 -7.12 39.76 0.14
CA THR A 143 -7.61 40.58 0.45
C THR A 143 -8.01 41.28 0.77
N GLU A 144 -7.82 41.16 0.70
CA GLU A 144 -8.14 41.92 1.13
C GLU A 144 -8.57 42.62 1.41
N LYS A 145 -8.41 42.60 1.24
CA LYS A 145 -8.77 43.33 1.59
C LYS A 145 -9.25 44.04 1.92
N GLU A 146 -9.07 43.87 1.87
CA GLU A 146 -9.46 44.62 2.28
C GLU A 146 -9.89 45.39 2.63
N THR A 147 -9.74 45.68 2.42
CA THR A 147 -10.14 46.50 2.87
C THR A 147 -10.66 47.27 3.19
N GLU A 148 -10.44 47.64 3.10
CA GLU A 148 -10.91 48.27 3.62
C GLU A 148 -11.46 48.70 3.87
#